data_42ea5664888e7401daaf4911bab22444
#
_entry.id   42ea5664888e7401daaf4911bab22444
#
_cell.length_a   1.000
_cell.length_b   1.000
_cell.length_c   1.000
_cell.angle_alpha   90.00
_cell.angle_beta   90.00
_cell.angle_gamma   90.00
#
_symmetry.space_group_name_H-M   'P 1'
#
loop_
_entity.id
_entity.type
_entity.pdbx_description
1 polymer ?
#
loop_
_entity_poly.entity_id
_entity_poly.type
_entity_poly.pdbx_seq_one_letter_code
_entity_poly.pdbx_strand_id
1 'polypeptide(L)' 'MKQPLGIIGLGFVGGAVQEGMKNYFDIYSFDIDSTKPRTVNTLYEVIENTNETFLCLPTPMKKTGE' A
#
# COMPACT_ATOMS: atom_id res chain seq x y z
N MET A 1 -16.29 0.01 14.05
CA MET A 1 -15.19 0.93 13.74
C MET A 1 -14.07 0.19 13.06
N LYS A 2 -13.56 0.72 11.97
CA LYS A 2 -12.54 0.04 11.21
C LYS A 2 -11.15 0.32 11.75
N GLN A 3 -10.29 -0.68 11.66
CA GLN A 3 -8.90 -0.51 12.05
C GLN A 3 -8.12 0.12 10.89
N PRO A 4 -7.14 0.94 11.18
CA PRO A 4 -6.31 1.50 10.12
C PRO A 4 -5.35 0.44 9.58
N LEU A 5 -5.19 0.43 8.28
CA LEU A 5 -4.29 -0.49 7.61
C LEU A 5 -3.50 0.28 6.57
N GLY A 6 -2.18 0.15 6.62
CA GLY A 6 -1.32 0.83 5.68
C GLY A 6 -0.95 -0.06 4.51
N ILE A 7 -0.86 0.53 3.33
CA ILE A 7 -0.41 -0.18 2.14
C ILE A 7 0.57 0.72 1.42
N ILE A 8 1.78 0.23 1.22
CA ILE A 8 2.79 0.97 0.48
C ILE A 8 3.07 0.21 -0.80
N GLY A 9 2.86 0.85 -1.92
CA GLY A 9 3.00 0.21 -3.22
C GLY A 9 1.65 -0.27 -3.71
N LEU A 10 1.11 0.44 -4.71
CA LEU A 10 -0.22 0.14 -5.22
C LEU A 10 -0.15 -0.44 -6.63
N GLY A 11 0.83 -1.29 -6.87
CA GLY A 11 0.91 -2.01 -8.11
C GLY A 11 -0.16 -3.08 -8.12
N PHE A 12 0.08 -4.13 -8.88
CA PHE A 12 -0.92 -5.16 -9.06
C PHE A 12 -1.37 -5.78 -7.74
N VAL A 13 -0.43 -6.18 -6.91
CA VAL A 13 -0.75 -6.83 -5.65
C VAL A 13 -1.31 -5.84 -4.64
N GLY A 14 -0.65 -4.69 -4.50
CA GLY A 14 -1.08 -3.70 -3.53
C GLY A 14 -2.46 -3.17 -3.84
N GLY A 15 -2.75 -2.96 -5.12
CA GLY A 15 -4.08 -2.52 -5.53
C GLY A 15 -5.14 -3.55 -5.21
N ALA A 16 -4.81 -4.84 -5.39
CA ALA A 16 -5.75 -5.89 -5.08
C ALA A 16 -6.01 -5.98 -3.58
N VAL A 17 -4.97 -5.80 -2.77
CA VAL A 17 -5.13 -5.81 -1.32
C VAL A 17 -6.02 -4.66 -0.89
N GLN A 18 -5.79 -3.47 -1.46
CA GLN A 18 -6.60 -2.32 -1.11
C GLN A 18 -8.08 -2.58 -1.43
N GLU A 19 -8.37 -3.09 -2.61
CA GLU A 19 -9.74 -3.36 -2.99
C GLU A 19 -10.39 -4.42 -2.10
N GLY A 20 -9.64 -5.44 -1.75
CA GLY A 20 -10.19 -6.51 -0.94
C GLY A 20 -10.39 -6.12 0.51
N MET A 21 -9.61 -5.18 1.01
CA MET A 21 -9.65 -4.83 2.43
C MET A 21 -10.39 -3.54 2.75
N LYS A 22 -10.73 -2.75 1.74
CA LYS A 22 -11.27 -1.42 2.01
C LYS A 22 -12.59 -1.43 2.77
N ASN A 23 -13.33 -2.52 2.72
CA ASN A 23 -14.57 -2.62 3.44
C ASN A 23 -14.40 -3.01 4.90
N TYR A 24 -13.22 -3.50 5.26
CA TYR A 24 -12.95 -3.98 6.60
C TYR A 24 -11.97 -3.10 7.36
N PHE A 25 -11.21 -2.29 6.65
CA PHE A 25 -10.17 -1.47 7.26
C PHE A 25 -10.23 -0.05 6.72
N ASP A 26 -9.75 0.90 7.52
CA ASP A 26 -9.52 2.25 7.04
C ASP A 26 -8.18 2.22 6.34
N ILE A 27 -8.20 2.35 5.03
CA ILE A 27 -6.98 2.20 4.24
C ILE A 27 -6.19 3.50 4.14
N TYR A 28 -4.92 3.41 4.47
CA TYR A 28 -3.97 4.49 4.27
C TYR A 28 -2.95 3.96 3.28
N SER A 29 -3.05 4.36 2.03
CA SER A 29 -2.20 3.80 1.00
C SER A 29 -1.44 4.86 0.25
N PHE A 30 -0.25 4.51 -0.17
CA PHE A 30 0.63 5.42 -0.88
C PHE A 30 1.41 4.68 -1.95
N ASP A 31 1.65 5.35 -3.07
CA ASP A 31 2.52 4.85 -4.11
C ASP A 31 3.26 6.04 -4.66
N ILE A 32 4.52 5.85 -4.98
CA ILE A 32 5.34 6.91 -5.52
C ILE A 32 4.79 7.33 -6.89
N ASP A 33 4.11 6.44 -7.57
CA ASP A 33 3.45 6.74 -8.83
C ASP A 33 2.13 7.43 -8.54
N SER A 34 2.03 8.70 -8.84
CA SER A 34 0.84 9.48 -8.50
C SER A 34 -0.41 9.07 -9.28
N THR A 35 -0.25 8.23 -10.30
CA THR A 35 -1.43 7.76 -11.04
C THR A 35 -2.12 6.60 -10.37
N LYS A 36 -1.53 6.04 -9.31
CA LYS A 36 -2.15 4.95 -8.58
C LYS A 36 -3.20 5.47 -7.59
N PRO A 37 -4.19 4.64 -7.24
CA PRO A 37 -5.29 5.09 -6.38
C PRO A 37 -4.92 5.15 -4.90
N ARG A 38 -3.96 5.96 -4.56
CA ARG A 38 -3.52 6.11 -3.18
C ARG A 38 -4.52 6.95 -2.39
N THR A 39 -4.60 6.73 -1.09
CA THR A 39 -5.52 7.49 -0.26
C THR A 39 -4.84 8.63 0.47
N VAL A 40 -3.51 8.61 0.58
CA VAL A 40 -2.78 9.71 1.20
C VAL A 40 -1.69 10.18 0.26
N ASN A 41 -1.15 11.34 0.55
CA ASN A 41 -0.20 11.98 -0.37
C ASN A 41 1.25 11.73 -0.03
N THR A 42 1.55 11.22 1.14
CA THR A 42 2.94 10.97 1.52
C THR A 42 3.06 9.64 2.25
N LEU A 43 4.25 9.07 2.15
CA LEU A 43 4.57 7.86 2.88
C LEU A 43 4.43 8.09 4.38
N TYR A 44 4.80 9.27 4.82
CA TYR A 44 4.75 9.62 6.22
C TYR A 44 3.34 9.51 6.78
N GLU A 45 2.34 9.88 5.99
CA GLU A 45 0.96 9.79 6.44
C GLU A 45 0.53 8.34 6.67
N VAL A 46 1.06 7.41 5.90
CA VAL A 46 0.77 6.01 6.11
C VAL A 46 1.34 5.57 7.45
N ILE A 47 2.59 5.90 7.68
CA ILE A 47 3.28 5.48 8.90
C ILE A 47 2.64 6.12 10.13
N GLU A 48 2.27 7.37 10.02
CA GLU A 48 1.69 8.09 11.14
C GLU A 48 0.35 7.53 11.56
N ASN A 49 -0.42 7.03 10.63
CA ASN A 49 -1.78 6.65 10.89
C ASN A 49 -2.03 5.15 11.03
N THR A 50 -1.02 4.34 10.86
CA THR A 50 -1.21 2.89 10.90
C THR A 50 -0.15 2.24 11.75
N ASN A 51 -0.51 1.08 12.35
CA ASN A 51 0.44 0.28 13.09
C ASN A 51 0.90 -0.90 12.27
N GLU A 52 0.14 -1.28 11.27
CA GLU A 52 0.48 -2.40 10.41
C GLU A 52 0.42 -1.95 8.98
N THR A 53 1.43 -2.28 8.20
CA THR A 53 1.55 -1.82 6.84
C THR A 53 2.00 -2.95 5.95
N PHE A 54 1.30 -3.13 4.84
CA PHE A 54 1.72 -4.09 3.82
C PHE A 54 2.66 -3.38 2.87
N LEU A 55 3.82 -3.98 2.66
CA LEU A 55 4.76 -3.47 1.67
C LEU A 55 4.59 -4.29 0.40
N CYS A 56 3.94 -3.71 -0.56
CA CYS A 56 3.63 -4.40 -1.81
C CYS A 56 4.47 -3.87 -2.95
N LEU A 57 5.74 -3.68 -2.71
CA LEU A 57 6.64 -3.14 -3.70
C LEU A 57 6.99 -4.20 -4.72
N PRO A 58 7.14 -3.80 -5.98
CA PRO A 58 7.54 -4.75 -7.00
C PRO A 58 8.93 -5.26 -6.69
N THR A 59 9.11 -6.56 -6.78
CA THR A 59 10.39 -7.15 -6.56
C THR A 59 11.08 -7.31 -7.88
N PRO A 60 12.27 -6.76 -8.03
CA PRO A 60 12.96 -6.91 -9.30
C PRO A 60 13.22 -8.38 -9.54
N MET A 61 12.90 -8.80 -10.71
CA MET A 61 13.17 -10.17 -11.05
C MET A 61 14.58 -10.24 -11.52
N LYS A 62 15.45 -10.47 -10.61
CA LYS A 62 16.77 -10.50 -11.01
C LYS A 62 17.03 -11.76 -11.58
N LYS A 63 17.60 -11.82 -12.54
CA LYS A 63 17.90 -12.84 -13.08
C LYS A 63 19.13 -13.19 -12.79
N THR A 64 19.84 -12.92 -12.37
CA THR A 64 21.04 -13.25 -12.17
C THR A 64 21.10 -13.65 -11.01
N GLY A 65 20.66 -14.17 -10.89
CA GLY A 65 20.59 -14.51 -9.76
C GLY A 65 20.80 -13.64 -8.95
N GLU A 66 20.65 -13.14 -9.21
CA GLU A 66 20.59 -12.46 -8.49
C GLU A 66 20.12 -12.61 -8.02
#